data_181306c0d24f7710e8648f7ce664f115
#
_entry.id   181306c0d24f7710e8648f7ce664f115
#
_cell.length_a   1.000
_cell.length_b   1.000
_cell.length_c   1.000
_cell.angle_alpha   90.00
_cell.angle_beta   90.00
_cell.angle_gamma   90.00
#
_symmetry.space_group_name_H-M   'P 1'
#
loop_
_entity.id
_entity.type
_entity.pdbx_description
1 polymer ?
#
loop_
_entity_poly.entity_id
_entity_poly.type
_entity_poly.pdbx_seq_one_letter_code
_entity_poly.pdbx_strand_id
1 'polypeptide(L)'
;MAALNNDWLDALKGEFRKPYYKKLFETVNQEYRTHRIYPPADDIFNAFHLTPLKDVKVVILGQDPYHGDGQAHGLCFSVKPDVEIPPSLVNIYQELHDDLGCRIPSHGNLTKWAKQGVLLLNTVLTVRAHQANSHRGIGWEEFTDAAIQVLNNQDRPIVFILWGRPAQLKKRMLNNPKHLILEAPHPSPLSAYRGFFGSKPFSQTNQFLEANGLMPIDWQIDEL
;
A
#
# COMPACT_ATOMS: atom_id res chain seq x y z
N MET A 1 6.04 5.72 18.14
CA MET A 1 5.38 5.74 16.82
C MET A 1 5.44 7.16 16.27
N ALA A 2 6.00 7.34 15.07
CA ALA A 2 6.04 8.65 14.44
C ALA A 2 4.62 9.13 14.12
N ALA A 3 4.34 10.41 14.38
CA ALA A 3 3.03 10.98 14.09
C ALA A 3 2.93 11.39 12.63
N LEU A 4 1.71 11.43 12.09
CA LEU A 4 1.45 12.05 10.80
C LEU A 4 1.77 13.54 10.87
N ASN A 5 2.48 14.06 9.88
CA ASN A 5 3.00 15.44 9.89
C ASN A 5 2.78 16.21 8.59
N ASN A 6 1.99 15.65 7.66
CA ASN A 6 1.64 16.30 6.39
C ASN A 6 0.11 16.47 6.29
N ASP A 7 -0.42 16.71 5.09
CA ASP A 7 -1.86 16.94 4.87
C ASP A 7 -2.75 15.75 5.25
N TRP A 8 -2.20 14.54 5.40
CA TRP A 8 -2.93 13.41 5.97
C TRP A 8 -3.35 13.65 7.42
N LEU A 9 -2.55 14.40 8.19
CA LEU A 9 -2.91 14.74 9.57
C LEU A 9 -4.25 15.49 9.62
N ASP A 10 -4.43 16.52 8.79
CA ASP A 10 -5.68 17.25 8.73
C ASP A 10 -6.84 16.38 8.21
N ALA A 11 -6.59 15.57 7.20
CA ALA A 11 -7.62 14.73 6.60
C ALA A 11 -8.14 13.66 7.57
N LEU A 12 -7.27 13.14 8.45
CA LEU A 12 -7.57 12.04 9.38
C LEU A 12 -7.73 12.47 10.83
N LYS A 13 -7.61 13.77 11.14
CA LYS A 13 -7.65 14.25 12.54
C LYS A 13 -8.90 13.83 13.31
N GLY A 14 -10.02 13.68 12.63
CA GLY A 14 -11.26 13.21 13.25
C GLY A 14 -11.17 11.77 13.76
N GLU A 15 -10.37 10.93 13.12
CA GLU A 15 -10.18 9.54 13.53
C GLU A 15 -9.42 9.44 14.85
N PHE A 16 -8.43 10.32 15.09
CA PHE A 16 -7.62 10.29 16.31
C PHE A 16 -8.42 10.57 17.58
N ARG A 17 -9.59 11.17 17.47
CA ARG A 17 -10.50 11.46 18.59
C ARG A 17 -11.49 10.35 18.88
N LYS A 18 -11.62 9.37 17.98
CA LYS A 18 -12.58 8.27 18.14
C LYS A 18 -12.11 7.24 19.16
N PRO A 19 -13.04 6.62 19.91
CA PRO A 19 -12.68 5.60 20.90
C PRO A 19 -11.88 4.43 20.36
N TYR A 20 -12.19 3.97 19.13
CA TYR A 20 -11.45 2.87 18.53
C TYR A 20 -9.97 3.19 18.33
N TYR A 21 -9.66 4.44 17.92
CA TYR A 21 -8.28 4.85 17.68
C TYR A 21 -7.49 4.90 18.99
N LYS A 22 -8.08 5.42 20.05
CA LYS A 22 -7.45 5.42 21.37
C LYS A 22 -7.09 4.01 21.81
N LYS A 23 -8.03 3.07 21.67
CA LYS A 23 -7.81 1.66 21.99
C LYS A 23 -6.74 1.04 21.10
N LEU A 24 -6.77 1.33 19.79
CA LEU A 24 -5.76 0.88 18.83
C LEU A 24 -4.37 1.37 19.23
N PHE A 25 -4.24 2.64 19.54
CA PHE A 25 -2.97 3.26 19.95
C PHE A 25 -2.42 2.60 21.22
N GLU A 26 -3.26 2.40 22.23
CA GLU A 26 -2.88 1.71 23.48
C GLU A 26 -2.43 0.28 23.21
N THR A 27 -3.19 -0.45 22.40
CA THR A 27 -2.90 -1.85 22.04
C THR A 27 -1.56 -1.94 21.30
N VAL A 28 -1.34 -1.09 20.30
CA VAL A 28 -0.09 -1.09 19.52
C VAL A 28 1.11 -0.76 20.40
N ASN A 29 1.00 0.24 21.26
CA ASN A 29 2.08 0.57 22.19
C ASN A 29 2.40 -0.60 23.14
N GLN A 30 1.38 -1.27 23.64
CA GLN A 30 1.56 -2.45 24.51
C GLN A 30 2.25 -3.57 23.73
N GLU A 31 1.86 -3.81 22.48
CA GLU A 31 2.47 -4.84 21.62
C GLU A 31 3.95 -4.57 21.38
N TYR A 32 4.35 -3.33 21.10
CA TYR A 32 5.77 -2.98 20.93
C TYR A 32 6.60 -3.18 22.21
N ARG A 33 5.97 -3.08 23.39
CA ARG A 33 6.66 -3.32 24.67
C ARG A 33 6.84 -4.79 24.98
N THR A 34 5.94 -5.64 24.53
CA THR A 34 5.85 -7.03 24.97
C THR A 34 6.21 -8.06 23.90
N HIS A 35 6.23 -7.65 22.63
CA HIS A 35 6.49 -8.52 21.49
C HIS A 35 7.42 -7.83 20.49
N ARG A 36 8.02 -8.63 19.60
CA ARG A 36 8.70 -8.08 18.42
C ARG A 36 7.64 -7.78 17.37
N ILE A 37 7.54 -6.51 16.98
CA ILE A 37 6.53 -5.99 16.05
C ILE A 37 7.21 -5.42 14.82
N TYR A 38 6.60 -5.62 13.66
CA TYR A 38 7.03 -5.02 12.40
C TYR A 38 5.92 -4.16 11.79
N PRO A 39 6.27 -3.11 11.05
CA PRO A 39 7.61 -2.54 10.89
C PRO A 39 8.10 -1.88 12.18
N PRO A 40 9.34 -1.34 12.21
CA PRO A 40 9.77 -0.46 13.32
C PRO A 40 8.75 0.65 13.53
N ALA A 41 8.56 1.08 14.78
CA ALA A 41 7.49 2.01 15.15
C ALA A 41 7.49 3.32 14.33
N ASP A 42 8.67 3.82 13.98
CA ASP A 42 8.80 5.05 13.18
C ASP A 42 8.39 4.86 11.71
N ASP A 43 8.30 3.62 11.25
CA ASP A 43 7.96 3.31 9.85
C ASP A 43 6.47 3.00 9.64
N ILE A 44 5.66 2.94 10.70
CA ILE A 44 4.24 2.54 10.62
C ILE A 44 3.48 3.36 9.57
N PHE A 45 3.70 4.67 9.51
CA PHE A 45 3.00 5.59 8.61
C PHE A 45 3.79 6.00 7.38
N ASN A 46 4.83 5.25 7.01
CA ASN A 46 5.69 5.61 5.87
C ASN A 46 4.92 5.79 4.56
N ALA A 47 3.89 5.00 4.31
CA ALA A 47 3.06 5.15 3.10
C ALA A 47 2.46 6.57 3.04
N PHE A 48 1.95 7.07 4.14
CA PHE A 48 1.39 8.42 4.24
C PHE A 48 2.46 9.51 4.19
N HIS A 49 3.60 9.29 4.85
CA HIS A 49 4.70 10.28 4.88
C HIS A 49 5.34 10.46 3.51
N LEU A 50 5.56 9.38 2.78
CA LEU A 50 6.19 9.42 1.45
C LEU A 50 5.24 9.87 0.35
N THR A 51 3.92 9.71 0.56
CA THR A 51 2.90 10.08 -0.42
C THR A 51 1.84 10.95 0.26
N PRO A 52 2.08 12.29 0.35
CA PRO A 52 1.08 13.21 0.86
C PRO A 52 -0.25 13.06 0.08
N LEU A 53 -1.37 13.35 0.75
CA LEU A 53 -2.71 13.19 0.15
C LEU A 53 -2.84 13.93 -1.18
N LYS A 54 -2.35 15.16 -1.24
CA LYS A 54 -2.38 16.00 -2.46
C LYS A 54 -1.64 15.39 -3.64
N ASP A 55 -0.65 14.52 -3.38
CA ASP A 55 0.20 13.92 -4.40
C ASP A 55 -0.25 12.53 -4.83
N VAL A 56 -1.24 11.93 -4.16
CA VAL A 56 -1.71 10.58 -4.47
C VAL A 56 -2.33 10.55 -5.87
N LYS A 57 -1.76 9.75 -6.75
CA LYS A 57 -2.26 9.45 -8.11
C LYS A 57 -2.76 8.02 -8.21
N VAL A 58 -2.13 7.11 -7.48
CA VAL A 58 -2.38 5.67 -7.53
C VAL A 58 -2.42 5.15 -6.10
N VAL A 59 -3.32 4.23 -5.83
CA VAL A 59 -3.40 3.50 -4.55
C VAL A 59 -3.26 2.01 -4.84
N ILE A 60 -2.30 1.36 -4.19
CA ILE A 60 -2.18 -0.10 -4.18
C ILE A 60 -2.45 -0.55 -2.75
N LEU A 61 -3.41 -1.44 -2.56
CA LEU A 61 -3.76 -1.98 -1.24
C LEU A 61 -3.09 -3.32 -1.01
N GLY A 62 -2.34 -3.41 0.10
CA GLY A 62 -1.86 -4.67 0.65
C GLY A 62 -2.69 -5.09 1.86
N GLN A 63 -2.33 -6.20 2.49
CA GLN A 63 -3.03 -6.72 3.70
C GLN A 63 -2.32 -6.28 4.97
N ASP A 64 -1.37 -7.07 5.45
CA ASP A 64 -0.54 -6.72 6.60
C ASP A 64 0.95 -6.71 6.22
N PRO A 65 1.83 -6.13 7.06
CA PRO A 65 3.26 -6.09 6.77
C PRO A 65 3.88 -7.49 6.68
N TYR A 66 5.00 -7.60 5.98
CA TYR A 66 5.84 -8.79 6.06
C TYR A 66 6.23 -9.04 7.53
N HIS A 67 6.15 -10.29 7.97
CA HIS A 67 6.42 -10.67 9.35
C HIS A 67 7.80 -11.28 9.57
N GLY A 68 8.62 -11.37 8.53
CA GLY A 68 10.01 -11.80 8.61
C GLY A 68 10.94 -10.68 9.10
N ASP A 69 12.04 -11.07 9.70
CA ASP A 69 13.02 -10.13 10.24
C ASP A 69 13.57 -9.20 9.16
N GLY A 70 13.55 -7.89 9.43
CA GLY A 70 14.17 -6.89 8.56
C GLY A 70 13.44 -6.58 7.24
N GLN A 71 12.28 -7.18 6.96
CA GLN A 71 11.58 -7.01 5.70
C GLN A 71 10.76 -5.72 5.62
N ALA A 72 9.78 -5.56 6.52
CA ALA A 72 8.80 -4.48 6.47
C ALA A 72 9.41 -3.11 6.79
N HIS A 73 9.00 -2.10 6.04
CA HIS A 73 9.35 -0.70 6.29
C HIS A 73 8.21 0.29 6.05
N GLY A 74 6.96 -0.18 6.12
CA GLY A 74 5.76 0.66 6.08
C GLY A 74 5.16 0.91 4.71
N LEU A 75 5.66 0.24 3.66
CA LEU A 75 5.09 0.27 2.30
C LEU A 75 4.64 -1.14 1.91
N CYS A 76 3.42 -1.31 1.45
CA CYS A 76 2.94 -2.63 1.05
C CYS A 76 3.76 -3.20 -0.11
N PHE A 77 4.00 -4.51 -0.08
CA PHE A 77 4.82 -5.28 -1.04
C PHE A 77 6.30 -4.95 -1.03
N SER A 78 6.73 -3.83 -0.49
CA SER A 78 8.11 -3.37 -0.47
C SER A 78 8.91 -3.99 0.68
N VAL A 79 10.19 -4.26 0.44
CA VAL A 79 11.14 -4.68 1.46
C VAL A 79 12.36 -3.75 1.45
N LYS A 80 13.16 -3.81 2.53
CA LYS A 80 14.43 -3.08 2.58
C LYS A 80 15.38 -3.58 1.49
N PRO A 81 16.32 -2.73 1.02
CA PRO A 81 17.15 -3.04 -0.16
C PRO A 81 18.01 -4.31 -0.05
N ASP A 82 18.45 -4.64 1.16
CA ASP A 82 19.35 -5.76 1.45
C ASP A 82 18.62 -7.08 1.76
N VAL A 83 17.31 -7.10 1.57
CA VAL A 83 16.46 -8.25 1.85
C VAL A 83 16.08 -8.95 0.55
N GLU A 84 16.00 -10.28 0.58
CA GLU A 84 15.51 -11.07 -0.54
C GLU A 84 14.12 -10.61 -0.99
N ILE A 85 13.92 -10.50 -2.31
CA ILE A 85 12.65 -10.07 -2.90
C ILE A 85 11.58 -11.13 -2.63
N PRO A 86 10.48 -10.78 -1.92
CA PRO A 86 9.41 -11.75 -1.63
C PRO A 86 8.72 -12.27 -2.89
N PRO A 87 8.15 -13.48 -2.85
CA PRO A 87 7.54 -14.12 -4.02
C PRO A 87 6.46 -13.29 -4.71
N SER A 88 5.60 -12.61 -3.97
CA SER A 88 4.58 -11.74 -4.57
C SER A 88 5.21 -10.57 -5.34
N LEU A 89 6.28 -9.98 -4.80
CA LEU A 89 6.98 -8.88 -5.46
C LEU A 89 7.76 -9.36 -6.69
N VAL A 90 8.33 -10.57 -6.66
CA VAL A 90 8.91 -11.20 -7.85
C VAL A 90 7.87 -11.24 -8.99
N ASN A 91 6.64 -11.64 -8.68
CA ASN A 91 5.56 -11.70 -9.67
C ASN A 91 5.12 -10.31 -10.14
N ILE A 92 5.07 -9.33 -9.22
CA ILE A 92 4.80 -7.93 -9.59
C ILE A 92 5.85 -7.42 -10.59
N TYR A 93 7.12 -7.70 -10.34
CA TYR A 93 8.21 -7.31 -11.24
C TYR A 93 8.15 -8.03 -12.58
N GLN A 94 7.74 -9.31 -12.59
CA GLN A 94 7.54 -10.04 -13.83
C GLN A 94 6.41 -9.43 -14.67
N GLU A 95 5.30 -9.08 -14.05
CA GLU A 95 4.20 -8.41 -14.75
C GLU A 95 4.63 -7.02 -15.26
N LEU A 96 5.39 -6.28 -14.47
CA LEU A 96 5.94 -4.99 -14.88
C LEU A 96 6.84 -5.13 -16.11
N HIS A 97 7.70 -6.15 -16.14
CA HIS A 97 8.53 -6.47 -17.30
C HIS A 97 7.69 -6.82 -18.53
N ASP A 98 6.70 -7.67 -18.38
CA ASP A 98 5.85 -8.12 -19.49
C ASP A 98 4.92 -7.00 -20.00
N ASP A 99 4.46 -6.13 -19.12
CA ASP A 99 3.55 -5.03 -19.45
C ASP A 99 4.29 -3.85 -20.11
N LEU A 100 5.41 -3.41 -19.55
CA LEU A 100 6.10 -2.17 -19.95
C LEU A 100 7.53 -2.39 -20.47
N GLY A 101 8.06 -3.62 -20.45
CA GLY A 101 9.45 -3.89 -20.83
C GLY A 101 10.47 -3.37 -19.81
N CYS A 102 10.06 -3.08 -18.60
CA CYS A 102 10.97 -2.65 -17.55
C CYS A 102 11.99 -3.73 -17.21
N ARG A 103 13.21 -3.33 -16.90
CA ARG A 103 14.22 -4.24 -16.38
C ARG A 103 13.77 -4.73 -15.00
N ILE A 104 13.96 -6.03 -14.71
CA ILE A 104 13.66 -6.60 -13.39
C ILE A 104 14.73 -6.10 -12.41
N PRO A 105 14.32 -5.38 -11.32
CA PRO A 105 15.27 -4.86 -10.35
C PRO A 105 15.95 -5.95 -9.53
N SER A 106 17.13 -5.65 -8.98
CA SER A 106 17.87 -6.55 -8.10
C SER A 106 17.46 -6.43 -6.62
N HIS A 107 16.64 -5.45 -6.27
CA HIS A 107 16.15 -5.21 -4.90
C HIS A 107 14.65 -4.98 -4.88
N GLY A 108 14.05 -5.07 -3.69
CA GLY A 108 12.60 -4.97 -3.51
C GLY A 108 12.11 -3.68 -2.87
N ASN A 109 12.88 -2.59 -2.93
CA ASN A 109 12.49 -1.31 -2.34
C ASN A 109 11.67 -0.48 -3.34
N LEU A 110 10.40 -0.21 -3.00
CA LEU A 110 9.45 0.51 -3.85
C LEU A 110 9.33 2.01 -3.50
N THR A 111 10.26 2.56 -2.75
CA THR A 111 10.21 3.98 -2.33
C THR A 111 10.10 4.92 -3.52
N LYS A 112 10.72 4.61 -4.65
CA LYS A 112 10.62 5.43 -5.88
C LYS A 112 9.17 5.57 -6.35
N TRP A 113 8.37 4.52 -6.26
CA TRP A 113 6.95 4.60 -6.61
C TRP A 113 6.20 5.52 -5.64
N ALA A 114 6.44 5.34 -4.33
CA ALA A 114 5.79 6.15 -3.30
C ALA A 114 6.04 7.65 -3.50
N LYS A 115 7.27 8.02 -3.82
CA LYS A 115 7.66 9.42 -4.06
C LYS A 115 7.03 10.05 -5.31
N GLN A 116 6.48 9.24 -6.20
CA GLN A 116 5.80 9.71 -7.41
C GLN A 116 4.28 9.79 -7.25
N GLY A 117 3.74 9.47 -6.09
CA GLY A 117 2.30 9.51 -5.86
C GLY A 117 1.62 8.14 -5.84
N VAL A 118 2.37 7.05 -5.72
CA VAL A 118 1.80 5.71 -5.51
C VAL A 118 1.72 5.44 -4.01
N LEU A 119 0.51 5.52 -3.46
CA LEU A 119 0.26 5.18 -2.05
C LEU A 119 0.26 3.67 -1.90
N LEU A 120 1.29 3.13 -1.26
CA LEU A 120 1.46 1.70 -1.01
C LEU A 120 0.96 1.37 0.40
N LEU A 121 -0.35 1.17 0.53
CA LEU A 121 -1.03 1.10 1.81
C LEU A 121 -1.45 -0.33 2.16
N ASN A 122 -0.91 -0.86 3.28
CA ASN A 122 -1.49 -2.03 3.92
C ASN A 122 -2.76 -1.64 4.69
N THR A 123 -3.76 -2.51 4.72
CA THR A 123 -4.99 -2.27 5.49
C THR A 123 -4.79 -2.50 6.99
N VAL A 124 -3.79 -3.29 7.36
CA VAL A 124 -3.30 -3.48 8.74
C VAL A 124 -1.84 -3.04 8.76
N LEU A 125 -1.48 -2.13 9.67
CA LEU A 125 -0.18 -1.44 9.59
C LEU A 125 0.91 -2.03 10.47
N THR A 126 0.58 -3.00 11.32
CA THR A 126 1.54 -3.68 12.20
C THR A 126 1.29 -5.19 12.20
N VAL A 127 2.32 -5.94 12.61
CA VAL A 127 2.26 -7.40 12.70
C VAL A 127 3.26 -7.90 13.74
N ARG A 128 2.94 -8.96 14.47
CA ARG A 128 3.93 -9.67 15.31
C ARG A 128 4.90 -10.44 14.42
N ALA A 129 6.17 -10.45 14.82
CA ALA A 129 7.20 -11.25 14.15
C ALA A 129 6.74 -12.70 13.98
N HIS A 130 6.88 -13.21 12.75
CA HIS A 130 6.57 -14.59 12.37
C HIS A 130 5.10 -15.03 12.58
N GLN A 131 4.18 -14.09 12.78
CA GLN A 131 2.75 -14.36 13.00
C GLN A 131 1.89 -13.54 12.05
N ALA A 132 1.73 -14.02 10.82
CA ALA A 132 0.86 -13.38 9.83
C ALA A 132 -0.55 -13.16 10.39
N ASN A 133 -1.17 -12.04 10.07
CA ASN A 133 -2.51 -11.64 10.48
C ASN A 133 -2.70 -11.45 12.00
N SER A 134 -1.63 -11.41 12.78
CA SER A 134 -1.70 -11.31 14.24
C SER A 134 -2.33 -10.02 14.76
N HIS A 135 -2.27 -8.93 14.00
CA HIS A 135 -2.91 -7.66 14.37
C HIS A 135 -4.21 -7.38 13.60
N ARG A 136 -4.73 -8.37 12.91
CA ARG A 136 -6.03 -8.26 12.27
C ARG A 136 -7.12 -8.05 13.33
N GLY A 137 -8.02 -7.07 13.11
CA GLY A 137 -9.15 -6.81 13.98
C GLY A 137 -8.85 -5.99 15.22
N ILE A 138 -7.63 -5.45 15.39
CA ILE A 138 -7.32 -4.57 16.53
C ILE A 138 -7.71 -3.11 16.32
N GLY A 139 -8.12 -2.73 15.09
CA GLY A 139 -8.59 -1.39 14.76
C GLY A 139 -7.92 -0.74 13.56
N TRP A 140 -6.84 -1.32 13.00
CA TRP A 140 -6.18 -0.75 11.83
C TRP A 140 -7.11 -0.65 10.62
N GLU A 141 -7.96 -1.64 10.40
CA GLU A 141 -8.87 -1.68 9.26
C GLU A 141 -9.82 -0.49 9.26
N GLU A 142 -10.35 -0.09 10.43
CA GLU A 142 -11.19 1.09 10.54
C GLU A 142 -10.44 2.37 10.20
N PHE A 143 -9.19 2.49 10.65
CA PHE A 143 -8.33 3.63 10.35
C PHE A 143 -8.00 3.72 8.85
N THR A 144 -7.58 2.62 8.25
CA THR A 144 -7.24 2.59 6.81
C THR A 144 -8.48 2.72 5.93
N ASP A 145 -9.63 2.22 6.35
CA ASP A 145 -10.90 2.49 5.67
C ASP A 145 -11.23 3.99 5.65
N ALA A 146 -10.96 4.70 6.74
CA ALA A 146 -11.11 6.16 6.76
C ALA A 146 -10.20 6.85 5.74
N ALA A 147 -8.95 6.39 5.61
CA ALA A 147 -8.02 6.91 4.60
C ALA A 147 -8.53 6.63 3.17
N ILE A 148 -9.04 5.43 2.91
CA ILE A 148 -9.62 5.07 1.61
C ILE A 148 -10.83 5.97 1.31
N GLN A 149 -11.66 6.25 2.31
CA GLN A 149 -12.81 7.13 2.13
C GLN A 149 -12.40 8.57 1.81
N VAL A 150 -11.35 9.08 2.45
CA VAL A 150 -10.76 10.39 2.13
C VAL A 150 -10.30 10.42 0.67
N LEU A 151 -9.66 9.36 0.20
CA LEU A 151 -9.20 9.25 -1.19
C LEU A 151 -10.37 9.18 -2.17
N ASN A 152 -11.40 8.40 -1.85
CA ASN A 152 -12.60 8.33 -2.69
C ASN A 152 -13.27 9.69 -2.88
N ASN A 153 -13.25 10.51 -1.84
CA ASN A 153 -13.92 11.83 -1.84
C ASN A 153 -13.10 12.94 -2.50
N GLN A 154 -11.90 12.65 -3.01
CA GLN A 154 -11.11 13.65 -3.72
C GLN A 154 -11.75 14.03 -5.05
N ASP A 155 -11.80 15.33 -5.35
CA ASP A 155 -12.38 15.86 -6.58
C ASP A 155 -11.34 15.87 -7.72
N ARG A 156 -10.68 14.75 -7.93
CA ARG A 156 -9.67 14.54 -8.95
C ARG A 156 -9.50 13.04 -9.23
N PRO A 157 -9.00 12.67 -10.44
CA PRO A 157 -8.83 11.27 -10.79
C PRO A 157 -7.75 10.58 -9.95
N ILE A 158 -8.07 9.39 -9.44
CA ILE A 158 -7.13 8.50 -8.75
C ILE A 158 -7.34 7.08 -9.28
N VAL A 159 -6.27 6.33 -9.43
CA VAL A 159 -6.30 4.91 -9.81
C VAL A 159 -6.21 4.06 -8.56
N PHE A 160 -7.16 3.15 -8.36
CA PHE A 160 -7.12 2.14 -7.29
C PHE A 160 -6.80 0.78 -7.89
N ILE A 161 -5.70 0.19 -7.49
CA ILE A 161 -5.28 -1.14 -7.92
C ILE A 161 -5.56 -2.13 -6.79
N LEU A 162 -6.49 -3.05 -7.04
CA LEU A 162 -7.04 -3.97 -6.06
C LEU A 162 -6.69 -5.41 -6.45
N TRP A 163 -5.65 -5.95 -5.84
CA TRP A 163 -5.17 -7.31 -6.09
C TRP A 163 -5.67 -8.27 -5.00
N GLY A 164 -6.44 -9.26 -5.43
CA GLY A 164 -7.00 -10.27 -4.55
C GLY A 164 -8.29 -9.84 -3.86
N ARG A 165 -8.99 -10.83 -3.33
CA ARG A 165 -10.34 -10.62 -2.79
C ARG A 165 -10.41 -9.64 -1.62
N PRO A 166 -9.52 -9.68 -0.61
CA PRO A 166 -9.59 -8.71 0.49
C PRO A 166 -9.49 -7.25 0.02
N ALA A 167 -8.61 -6.95 -0.94
CA ALA A 167 -8.50 -5.60 -1.52
C ALA A 167 -9.74 -5.26 -2.34
N GLN A 168 -10.25 -6.20 -3.14
CA GLN A 168 -11.44 -6.00 -3.98
C GLN A 168 -12.71 -5.73 -3.17
N LEU A 169 -12.81 -6.21 -1.94
CA LEU A 169 -13.92 -5.89 -1.05
C LEU A 169 -14.00 -4.39 -0.72
N LYS A 170 -12.89 -3.65 -0.82
CA LYS A 170 -12.86 -2.20 -0.62
C LYS A 170 -13.52 -1.43 -1.76
N LYS A 171 -13.74 -2.05 -2.92
CA LYS A 171 -14.45 -1.45 -4.06
C LYS A 171 -15.83 -0.89 -3.67
N ARG A 172 -16.48 -1.51 -2.70
CA ARG A 172 -17.79 -1.03 -2.19
C ARG A 172 -17.76 0.39 -1.64
N MET A 173 -16.58 0.88 -1.24
CA MET A 173 -16.38 2.25 -0.75
C MET A 173 -16.00 3.23 -1.86
N LEU A 174 -15.72 2.73 -3.07
CA LEU A 174 -15.18 3.51 -4.18
C LEU A 174 -16.29 3.80 -5.19
N ASN A 175 -17.05 4.86 -4.94
CA ASN A 175 -18.22 5.23 -5.74
C ASN A 175 -18.04 6.52 -6.54
N ASN A 176 -16.83 7.12 -6.51
CA ASN A 176 -16.57 8.35 -7.26
C ASN A 176 -16.23 8.02 -8.71
N PRO A 177 -17.06 8.49 -9.69
CA PRO A 177 -16.86 8.13 -11.10
C PRO A 177 -15.60 8.71 -11.73
N LYS A 178 -14.92 9.65 -11.07
CA LYS A 178 -13.63 10.19 -11.54
C LYS A 178 -12.50 9.19 -11.43
N HIS A 179 -12.63 8.19 -10.56
CA HIS A 179 -11.56 7.23 -10.29
C HIS A 179 -11.61 6.03 -11.23
N LEU A 180 -10.44 5.44 -11.50
CA LEU A 180 -10.30 4.16 -12.19
C LEU A 180 -10.03 3.07 -11.15
N ILE A 181 -10.74 1.96 -11.25
CA ILE A 181 -10.52 0.78 -10.41
C ILE A 181 -10.01 -0.36 -11.30
N LEU A 182 -8.81 -0.84 -11.00
CA LEU A 182 -8.21 -1.99 -11.67
C LEU A 182 -8.20 -3.17 -10.70
N GLU A 183 -8.77 -4.29 -11.12
CA GLU A 183 -8.86 -5.51 -10.31
C GLU A 183 -8.11 -6.65 -10.99
N ALA A 184 -7.45 -7.48 -10.19
CA ALA A 184 -6.83 -8.73 -10.64
C ALA A 184 -6.71 -9.68 -9.45
N PRO A 185 -6.49 -10.98 -9.69
CA PRO A 185 -6.06 -11.90 -8.63
C PRO A 185 -4.80 -11.40 -7.94
N HIS A 186 -4.54 -11.88 -6.73
CA HIS A 186 -3.36 -11.49 -5.97
C HIS A 186 -2.07 -11.97 -6.67
N PRO A 187 -0.97 -11.20 -6.61
CA PRO A 187 0.31 -11.59 -7.22
C PRO A 187 1.03 -12.75 -6.54
N SER A 188 0.51 -13.27 -5.42
CA SER A 188 1.05 -14.48 -4.79
C SER A 188 1.20 -15.63 -5.79
N PRO A 189 2.25 -16.47 -5.68
CA PRO A 189 2.39 -17.69 -6.50
C PRO A 189 1.16 -18.58 -6.48
N LEU A 190 0.34 -18.52 -5.42
CA LEU A 190 -0.89 -19.31 -5.30
C LEU A 190 -2.01 -18.85 -6.23
N SER A 191 -1.96 -17.65 -6.77
CA SER A 191 -3.06 -17.05 -7.55
C SER A 191 -2.62 -16.26 -8.79
N ALA A 192 -1.34 -15.93 -8.94
CA ALA A 192 -0.87 -15.08 -10.03
C ALA A 192 -1.21 -15.59 -11.41
N TYR A 193 -1.19 -16.91 -11.63
CA TYR A 193 -1.50 -17.55 -12.92
C TYR A 193 -3.01 -17.57 -13.23
N ARG A 194 -3.85 -17.12 -12.30
CA ARG A 194 -5.32 -17.08 -12.49
C ARG A 194 -5.81 -15.74 -13.06
N GLY A 195 -4.90 -14.89 -13.52
CA GLY A 195 -5.26 -13.61 -14.15
C GLY A 195 -4.52 -12.38 -13.63
N PHE A 196 -3.60 -12.51 -12.67
CA PHE A 196 -2.69 -11.42 -12.34
C PHE A 196 -1.70 -11.17 -13.48
N PHE A 197 -1.02 -12.21 -13.95
CA PHE A 197 -0.19 -12.11 -15.14
C PHE A 197 -1.05 -11.82 -16.36
N GLY A 198 -0.67 -10.79 -17.11
CA GLY A 198 -1.40 -10.31 -18.28
C GLY A 198 -2.48 -9.27 -17.95
N SER A 199 -2.67 -8.90 -16.68
CA SER A 199 -3.63 -7.86 -16.28
C SER A 199 -3.20 -6.44 -16.66
N LYS A 200 -1.92 -6.21 -16.91
CA LYS A 200 -1.34 -4.94 -17.39
C LYS A 200 -1.76 -3.72 -16.58
N PRO A 201 -1.64 -3.74 -15.25
CA PRO A 201 -2.11 -2.63 -14.42
C PRO A 201 -1.27 -1.36 -14.61
N PHE A 202 0.00 -1.52 -14.92
CA PHE A 202 0.94 -0.38 -15.00
C PHE A 202 0.71 0.46 -16.25
N SER A 203 0.54 -0.16 -17.41
CA SER A 203 0.23 0.56 -18.66
C SER A 203 -1.17 1.17 -18.62
N GLN A 204 -2.16 0.45 -18.09
CA GLN A 204 -3.52 0.96 -17.94
C GLN A 204 -3.56 2.16 -17.00
N THR A 205 -2.80 2.14 -15.90
CA THR A 205 -2.67 3.27 -14.98
C THR A 205 -2.13 4.49 -15.72
N ASN A 206 -1.03 4.34 -16.45
CA ASN A 206 -0.41 5.45 -17.14
C ASN A 206 -1.28 6.01 -18.27
N GLN A 207 -1.98 5.16 -19.01
CA GLN A 207 -2.95 5.60 -20.02
C GLN A 207 -4.04 6.46 -19.41
N PHE A 208 -4.58 6.05 -18.26
CA PHE A 208 -5.61 6.81 -17.56
C PHE A 208 -5.08 8.14 -17.03
N LEU A 209 -3.89 8.15 -16.43
CA LEU A 209 -3.27 9.38 -15.92
C LEU A 209 -3.05 10.38 -17.06
N GLU A 210 -2.48 9.95 -18.16
CA GLU A 210 -2.22 10.80 -19.34
C GLU A 210 -3.54 11.33 -19.94
N ALA A 211 -4.58 10.49 -20.06
CA ALA A 211 -5.89 10.90 -20.54
C ALA A 211 -6.54 11.98 -19.68
N ASN A 212 -6.14 12.09 -18.41
CA ASN A 212 -6.62 13.10 -17.47
C ASN A 212 -5.61 14.26 -17.27
N GLY A 213 -4.63 14.37 -18.14
CA GLY A 213 -3.64 15.47 -18.08
C GLY A 213 -2.65 15.35 -16.91
N LEU A 214 -2.50 14.17 -16.33
CA LEU A 214 -1.58 13.91 -15.23
C LEU A 214 -0.31 13.22 -15.73
N MET A 215 0.80 13.52 -15.06
CA MET A 215 2.07 12.88 -15.39
C MET A 215 2.00 11.38 -15.07
N PRO A 216 2.41 10.50 -16.00
CA PRO A 216 2.45 9.07 -15.76
C PRO A 216 3.49 8.72 -14.70
N ILE A 217 3.37 7.51 -14.15
CA ILE A 217 4.35 6.97 -13.21
C ILE A 217 5.51 6.37 -13.99
N ASP A 218 6.73 6.71 -13.60
CA ASP A 218 7.92 5.97 -13.99
C ASP A 218 8.04 4.73 -13.11
N TRP A 219 7.57 3.60 -13.63
CA TRP A 219 7.51 2.35 -12.87
C TRP A 219 8.85 1.63 -12.77
N GLN A 220 9.86 2.02 -13.56
CA GLN A 220 11.18 1.40 -13.47
C GLN A 220 11.79 1.67 -12.10
N ILE A 221 12.15 0.63 -11.37
CA ILE A 221 12.94 0.73 -10.14
C ILE A 221 14.42 0.73 -10.54
N ASP A 222 15.15 1.75 -10.09
CA ASP A 222 16.57 1.88 -10.37
C ASP A 222 17.38 0.93 -9.48
N GLU A 223 18.54 0.52 -9.97
CA GLU A 223 19.51 -0.17 -9.14
C GLU A 223 20.10 0.79 -8.08
N LEU A 224 20.52 0.25 -6.94
CA LEU A 224 21.09 1.02 -5.82
C LEU A 224 22.59 1.16 -5.95
#